data_cfb6740a4b5dd3043eabf92a2adebb2b
#
_entry.id   cfb6740a4b5dd3043eabf92a2adebb2b
#
_cell.length_a   1.000
_cell.length_b   1.000
_cell.length_c   1.000
_cell.angle_alpha   90.00
_cell.angle_beta   90.00
_cell.angle_gamma   90.00
#
_symmetry.space_group_name_H-M   'P 1'
#
loop_
_entity.id
_entity.type
_entity.pdbx_description
1 polymer ?
#
loop_
_entity_poly.entity_id
_entity_poly.type
_entity_poly.pdbx_seq_one_letter_code
_entity_poly.pdbx_strand_id
1 'polypeptide(L)'
;MATKAERRAARERVSAYHESQLAGLLGHVGAEIDRYRAGEIDAYAADETIHRYHRAAAELWKFCSPGAAALTSSSSPTSSTA
;
A
#
# COMPACT_ATOMS: atom_id res chain seq x y z
N MET A 1 5.86 2.02 -31.17
CA MET A 1 4.89 2.38 -30.14
C MET A 1 4.17 1.16 -29.64
N ALA A 2 3.87 1.13 -28.35
CA ALA A 2 3.16 0.01 -27.78
C ALA A 2 1.72 -0.02 -28.27
N THR A 3 1.23 -1.21 -28.57
CA THR A 3 -0.17 -1.38 -28.94
C THR A 3 -1.05 -1.26 -27.70
N LYS A 4 -2.36 -1.14 -27.93
CA LYS A 4 -3.31 -1.09 -26.83
C LYS A 4 -3.23 -2.37 -26.00
N ALA A 5 -3.06 -3.53 -26.65
CA ALA A 5 -2.95 -4.79 -25.93
C ALA A 5 -1.67 -4.85 -25.10
N GLU A 6 -0.57 -4.34 -25.64
CA GLU A 6 0.68 -4.31 -24.90
C GLU A 6 0.61 -3.42 -23.69
N ARG A 7 -0.06 -2.27 -23.81
CA ARG A 7 -0.23 -1.37 -22.68
C ARG A 7 -1.12 -1.97 -21.60
N ARG A 8 -2.15 -2.70 -22.02
CA ARG A 8 -3.01 -3.39 -21.06
C ARG A 8 -2.23 -4.46 -20.31
N ALA A 9 -1.45 -5.26 -21.03
CA ALA A 9 -0.66 -6.31 -20.40
C ALA A 9 0.35 -5.73 -19.42
N ALA A 10 0.95 -4.59 -19.77
CA ALA A 10 1.90 -3.94 -18.88
C ALA A 10 1.21 -3.46 -17.60
N ARG A 11 0.01 -2.88 -17.73
CA ARG A 11 -0.75 -2.44 -16.57
C ARG A 11 -1.16 -3.61 -15.68
N GLU A 12 -1.52 -4.73 -16.30
CA GLU A 12 -1.89 -5.92 -15.53
C GLU A 12 -0.70 -6.45 -14.74
N ARG A 13 0.50 -6.43 -15.32
CA ARG A 13 1.69 -6.87 -14.62
C ARG A 13 2.02 -5.95 -13.45
N VAL A 14 1.89 -4.65 -13.65
CA VAL A 14 2.12 -3.69 -12.57
C VAL A 14 1.09 -3.86 -11.46
N SER A 15 -0.17 -4.07 -11.85
CA SER A 15 -1.25 -4.28 -10.89
C SER A 15 -1.02 -5.54 -10.07
N ALA A 16 -0.59 -6.62 -10.73
CA ALA A 16 -0.31 -7.88 -10.03
C ALA A 16 0.86 -7.72 -9.07
N TYR A 17 1.89 -7.01 -9.49
CA TYR A 17 3.03 -6.71 -8.63
C TYR A 17 2.60 -5.91 -7.42
N HIS A 18 1.81 -4.86 -7.66
CA HIS A 18 1.31 -3.99 -6.60
C HIS A 18 0.50 -4.79 -5.57
N GLU A 19 -0.41 -5.61 -6.07
CA GLU A 19 -1.24 -6.42 -5.17
C GLU A 19 -0.39 -7.40 -4.37
N SER A 20 0.59 -8.02 -5.01
CA SER A 20 1.48 -8.96 -4.32
C SER A 20 2.26 -8.28 -3.20
N GLN A 21 2.77 -7.08 -3.48
CA GLN A 21 3.50 -6.33 -2.46
C GLN A 21 2.61 -5.88 -1.33
N LEU A 22 1.39 -5.43 -1.65
CA LEU A 22 0.43 -5.05 -0.62
C LEU A 22 0.04 -6.24 0.24
N ALA A 23 -0.14 -7.41 -0.38
CA ALA A 23 -0.48 -8.62 0.35
C ALA A 23 0.61 -8.97 1.37
N GLY A 24 1.87 -8.82 0.98
CA GLY A 24 2.98 -9.05 1.89
C GLY A 24 2.97 -8.08 3.06
N LEU A 25 2.71 -6.80 2.78
CA LEU A 25 2.63 -5.79 3.84
C LEU A 25 1.47 -6.07 4.77
N LEU A 26 0.31 -6.41 4.22
CA LEU A 26 -0.87 -6.71 5.03
C LEU A 26 -0.66 -7.97 5.87
N GLY A 27 0.03 -8.96 5.33
CA GLY A 27 0.36 -10.15 6.09
C GLY A 27 1.20 -9.82 7.31
N HIS A 28 2.15 -8.91 7.16
CA HIS A 28 2.96 -8.48 8.26
C HIS A 28 2.12 -7.76 9.33
N VAL A 29 1.23 -6.88 8.89
CA VAL A 29 0.32 -6.18 9.82
C VAL A 29 -0.55 -7.20 10.55
N GLY A 30 -1.09 -8.18 9.82
CA GLY A 30 -1.92 -9.22 10.43
C GLY A 30 -1.19 -10.00 11.50
N ALA A 31 0.06 -10.36 11.23
CA ALA A 31 0.87 -11.08 12.20
C ALA A 31 1.10 -10.24 13.47
N GLU A 32 1.33 -8.95 13.30
CA GLU A 32 1.53 -8.07 14.44
C GLU A 32 0.24 -7.88 15.25
N ILE A 33 -0.91 -7.82 14.57
CA ILE A 33 -2.20 -7.75 15.25
C ILE A 33 -2.44 -9.02 16.08
N ASP A 34 -2.07 -10.16 15.53
CA ASP A 34 -2.19 -11.43 16.25
C ASP A 34 -1.31 -11.42 17.51
N ARG A 35 -0.11 -10.87 17.41
CA ARG A 35 0.77 -10.75 18.57
C ARG A 35 0.18 -9.82 19.62
N TYR A 36 -0.47 -8.75 19.17
CA TYR A 36 -1.15 -7.85 20.08
C TYR A 36 -2.29 -8.57 20.81
N ARG A 37 -3.07 -9.34 20.08
CA ARG A 37 -4.18 -10.10 20.68
C ARG A 37 -3.69 -11.14 21.67
N ALA A 38 -2.50 -11.69 21.38
CA ALA A 38 -1.91 -12.68 22.28
C ALA A 38 -1.22 -12.05 23.48
N GLY A 39 -1.16 -10.74 23.57
CA GLY A 39 -0.52 -10.04 24.65
C GLY A 39 0.98 -9.97 24.56
N GLU A 40 1.55 -10.29 23.39
CA GLU A 40 2.99 -10.27 23.19
C GLU A 40 3.55 -8.88 22.96
N ILE A 41 2.73 -7.99 22.42
CA ILE A 41 3.11 -6.59 22.18
C ILE A 41 1.95 -5.71 22.65
N ASP A 42 2.27 -4.45 22.92
CA ASP A 42 1.24 -3.52 23.34
C ASP A 42 0.63 -2.79 22.15
N ALA A 43 -0.39 -1.96 22.45
CA ALA A 43 -1.11 -1.24 21.40
C ALA A 43 -0.20 -0.26 20.66
N TYR A 44 0.77 0.31 21.36
CA TYR A 44 1.69 1.26 20.71
C TYR A 44 2.54 0.56 19.67
N ALA A 45 3.02 -0.64 19.94
CA ALA A 45 3.82 -1.40 18.99
C ALA A 45 2.97 -1.79 17.77
N ALA A 46 1.74 -2.21 17.99
CA ALA A 46 0.83 -2.55 16.89
C ALA A 46 0.54 -1.34 16.04
N ASP A 47 0.29 -0.20 16.69
CA ASP A 47 0.02 1.04 15.97
C ASP A 47 1.21 1.48 15.13
N GLU A 48 2.41 1.32 15.63
CA GLU A 48 3.60 1.68 14.88
C GLU A 48 3.73 0.83 13.62
N THR A 49 3.39 -0.44 13.70
CA THR A 49 3.40 -1.32 12.52
C THR A 49 2.43 -0.82 11.46
N ILE A 50 1.27 -0.34 11.89
CA ILE A 50 0.27 0.21 10.97
C ILE A 50 0.80 1.48 10.30
N HIS A 51 1.48 2.33 11.05
CA HIS A 51 2.10 3.53 10.48
C HIS A 51 3.15 3.17 9.44
N ARG A 52 3.98 2.16 9.72
CA ARG A 52 4.97 1.70 8.77
C ARG A 52 4.32 1.14 7.52
N TYR A 53 3.24 0.39 7.69
CA TYR A 53 2.48 -0.13 6.56
C TYR A 53 1.98 1.02 5.69
N HIS A 54 1.40 2.03 6.32
CA HIS A 54 0.84 3.15 5.59
C HIS A 54 1.90 3.85 4.74
N ARG A 55 3.08 4.08 5.31
CA ARG A 55 4.17 4.71 4.56
C ARG A 55 4.68 3.85 3.42
N ALA A 56 4.84 2.55 3.69
CA ALA A 56 5.30 1.62 2.67
C ALA A 56 4.29 1.51 1.54
N ALA A 57 3.00 1.45 1.88
CA ALA A 57 1.95 1.38 0.88
C ALA A 57 1.91 2.65 0.04
N ALA A 58 2.10 3.80 0.66
CA ALA A 58 2.11 5.07 -0.07
C ALA A 58 3.26 5.11 -1.08
N GLU A 59 4.44 4.64 -0.68
CA GLU A 59 5.58 4.59 -1.59
C GLU A 59 5.33 3.62 -2.73
N LEU A 60 4.72 2.49 -2.43
CA LEU A 60 4.38 1.50 -3.44
C LEU A 60 3.40 2.08 -4.45
N TRP A 61 2.40 2.81 -3.98
CA TRP A 61 1.44 3.46 -4.87
C TRP A 61 2.12 4.44 -5.81
N LYS A 62 3.06 5.22 -5.31
CA LYS A 62 3.81 6.16 -6.14
C LYS A 62 4.58 5.43 -7.23
N PHE A 63 5.18 4.31 -6.89
CA PHE A 63 5.97 3.52 -7.83
C PHE A 63 5.09 2.88 -8.90
N CYS A 64 3.98 2.29 -8.49
CA CYS A 64 3.15 1.47 -9.39
C CYS A 64 2.16 2.28 -10.21
N SER A 65 1.89 3.53 -9.85
CA SER A 65 0.89 4.35 -10.52
C SER A 65 1.38 5.78 -10.70
N PRO A 66 2.36 5.99 -11.57
CA PRO A 66 2.92 7.34 -11.75
C PRO A 66 1.88 8.38 -12.13
N GLY A 67 0.91 7.99 -12.96
CA GLY A 67 -0.16 8.91 -13.34
C GLY A 67 -1.05 9.24 -12.17
N ALA A 68 -1.30 8.28 -11.31
CA ALA A 68 -2.12 8.48 -10.13
C ALA A 68 -1.42 9.30 -9.08
N ALA A 69 -0.10 9.36 -9.11
CA ALA A 69 0.65 10.15 -8.14
C ALA A 69 0.24 11.62 -8.21
N ALA A 70 0.02 12.13 -9.41
CA ALA A 70 -0.42 13.50 -9.57
C ALA A 70 -1.81 13.72 -9.00
N LEU A 71 -2.69 12.75 -9.19
CA LEU A 71 -4.04 12.81 -8.66
C LEU A 71 -4.02 12.67 -7.15
N THR A 72 -3.14 11.84 -6.66
CA THR A 72 -3.01 11.64 -5.23
C THR A 72 -2.65 12.92 -4.51
N SER A 73 -1.77 13.71 -5.09
CA SER A 73 -1.36 14.94 -4.44
C SER A 73 -2.53 15.90 -4.33
N SER A 74 -3.45 15.88 -5.29
CA SER A 74 -4.61 16.75 -5.21
C SER A 74 -5.67 16.21 -4.25
N SER A 75 -5.68 14.93 -4.03
CA SER A 75 -6.67 14.34 -3.14
C SER A 75 -6.22 14.28 -1.70
N SER A 76 -4.95 14.48 -1.44
CA SER A 76 -4.48 14.38 -0.07
C SER A 76 -5.16 15.34 0.90
N PRO A 77 -5.54 16.55 0.51
CA PRO A 77 -6.28 17.40 1.44
C PRO A 77 -7.56 16.77 1.93
N THR A 78 -8.16 15.94 1.12
CA THR A 78 -9.38 15.28 1.51
C THR A 78 -9.17 14.37 2.69
N SER A 79 -8.09 13.63 2.66
CA SER A 79 -7.80 12.72 3.74
C SER A 79 -7.51 13.47 5.03
N SER A 80 -7.02 14.67 4.93
CA SER A 80 -6.67 15.43 6.10
C SER A 80 -7.89 15.88 6.88
N THR A 81 -9.05 15.87 6.26
CA THR A 81 -10.27 16.27 6.95
C THR A 81 -10.74 15.22 7.93
N ALA A 82 -10.28 14.04 7.77
CA ALA A 82 -10.70 12.95 8.65
C ALA A 82 -10.17 13.10 10.08
#